data_a2a02443dc40d1f6131c70702b385770
#
_entry.id   a2a02443dc40d1f6131c70702b385770
#
_cell.length_a   1.000
_cell.length_b   1.000
_cell.length_c   1.000
_cell.angle_alpha   90.00
_cell.angle_beta   90.00
_cell.angle_gamma   90.00
#
_symmetry.space_group_name_H-M   'P 1'
#
loop_
_entity.id
_entity.type
_entity.pdbx_description
1 polymer ?
#
loop_
_entity_poly.entity_id
_entity_poly.type
_entity_poly.pdbx_seq_one_letter_code
_entity_poly.pdbx_strand_id
1 'polypeptide(L)'
;YDKVTQEEFFTGSCGIYVDFDVEDGGITVSSNGVVYKRGVRNPIGIKSKSFSKDNQFTVKNLKRKGKQAFYHGEFEVSFPKPESQKFSLINILPLEEYLKGVVPNEMPVRFGLEALKAQAVAARNYTMSSNTKLYYNFDVCDSVKCQVYFGAATQASLSDRAVEETKGLYAIYDKELILALYSSTAGGFTESHHNAFPGESNKLPSDEVIPYLIGRPDIESSCPRDLSNDEDAEDFYVNCPNSYDIYSPNYRWTRSWTKEEMQKVLSDNLPKAGVFAEPQLPFNTDIGNLIDIKVLKRGVSGKAITLEIVTSNGSFFLSKELTIRRTLTKNGSALPSANIVFKNVYDEEGNLSEIKVFGGGYGHGVGMSQYGAGFMAMQGDSFDEILQHYYYGISIGTRPAFVSAEEKLNLQFVAPKKKGYLFIDNPDGVSHLSFRINGSDHEIKLKRRMKIDISRLIKDSNIVSFWALDSSEKDKKVKVWIEIFEAEDE
;
A
#
# COMPACT_ATOMS: atom_id res chain seq x y z
N TYR A 1 -22.35 -2.36 -22.78
CA TYR A 1 -23.03 -3.67 -22.76
C TYR A 1 -23.31 -4.12 -21.33
N ASP A 2 -24.34 -4.89 -21.17
CA ASP A 2 -24.64 -5.59 -19.90
C ASP A 2 -23.66 -6.76 -19.70
N LYS A 3 -22.93 -6.79 -18.59
CA LYS A 3 -21.91 -7.82 -18.35
C LYS A 3 -22.50 -9.21 -18.05
N VAL A 4 -23.76 -9.28 -17.62
CA VAL A 4 -24.45 -10.53 -17.31
C VAL A 4 -25.12 -11.12 -18.54
N THR A 5 -25.92 -10.31 -19.26
CA THR A 5 -26.68 -10.75 -20.42
C THR A 5 -25.92 -10.66 -21.74
N GLN A 6 -24.81 -9.92 -21.77
CA GLN A 6 -24.01 -9.58 -22.95
C GLN A 6 -24.77 -8.73 -23.98
N GLU A 7 -25.90 -8.14 -23.62
CA GLU A 7 -26.65 -7.24 -24.49
C GLU A 7 -25.87 -5.96 -24.77
N GLU A 8 -25.61 -5.64 -26.02
CA GLU A 8 -25.00 -4.34 -26.41
C GLU A 8 -26.07 -3.24 -26.37
N PHE A 9 -25.81 -2.17 -25.60
CA PHE A 9 -26.69 -1.01 -25.54
C PHE A 9 -26.33 0.05 -26.58
N PHE A 10 -25.03 0.23 -26.80
CA PHE A 10 -24.50 1.29 -27.66
C PHE A 10 -23.13 0.90 -28.21
N THR A 11 -22.92 1.24 -29.48
CA THR A 11 -21.60 1.20 -30.11
C THR A 11 -21.35 2.54 -30.81
N GLY A 12 -20.24 3.18 -30.48
CA GLY A 12 -19.85 4.48 -31.03
C GLY A 12 -18.42 4.51 -31.53
N SER A 13 -18.08 5.55 -32.28
CA SER A 13 -16.72 5.83 -32.72
C SER A 13 -15.91 6.55 -31.63
N CYS A 14 -14.59 6.66 -31.85
CA CYS A 14 -13.71 7.42 -30.98
C CYS A 14 -14.15 8.88 -30.83
N GLY A 15 -14.06 9.45 -29.64
CA GLY A 15 -14.45 10.83 -29.34
C GLY A 15 -15.90 11.04 -28.91
N ILE A 16 -16.70 9.98 -28.83
CA ILE A 16 -18.08 10.06 -28.32
C ILE A 16 -18.08 9.94 -26.80
N TYR A 17 -18.93 10.74 -26.13
CA TYR A 17 -19.21 10.62 -24.70
C TYR A 17 -20.46 9.77 -24.48
N VAL A 18 -20.39 8.92 -23.45
CA VAL A 18 -21.53 8.16 -22.95
C VAL A 18 -21.79 8.65 -21.53
N ASP A 19 -23.03 8.99 -21.26
CA ASP A 19 -23.49 9.50 -19.97
C ASP A 19 -24.19 8.37 -19.18
N PHE A 20 -23.96 8.33 -17.88
CA PHE A 20 -24.57 7.37 -16.95
C PHE A 20 -25.23 8.13 -15.83
N ASP A 21 -26.53 7.94 -15.69
CA ASP A 21 -27.36 8.57 -14.64
C ASP A 21 -28.08 7.52 -13.82
N VAL A 22 -28.39 7.84 -12.57
CA VAL A 22 -29.22 6.97 -11.72
C VAL A 22 -30.64 7.51 -11.74
N GLU A 23 -31.55 6.75 -12.34
CA GLU A 23 -32.97 7.05 -12.41
C GLU A 23 -33.78 5.82 -11.93
N ASP A 24 -34.79 6.03 -11.10
CA ASP A 24 -35.68 4.98 -10.58
C ASP A 24 -34.95 3.74 -10.02
N GLY A 25 -33.79 4.00 -9.41
CA GLY A 25 -32.95 2.97 -8.79
C GLY A 25 -32.21 2.06 -9.77
N GLY A 26 -32.14 2.40 -11.06
CA GLY A 26 -31.32 1.76 -12.08
C GLY A 26 -30.43 2.77 -12.81
N ILE A 27 -29.50 2.28 -13.63
CA ILE A 27 -28.61 3.12 -14.45
C ILE A 27 -29.28 3.36 -15.81
N THR A 28 -29.38 4.62 -16.19
CA THR A 28 -29.76 5.06 -17.54
C THR A 28 -28.51 5.33 -18.34
N VAL A 29 -28.41 4.78 -19.55
CA VAL A 29 -27.29 4.97 -20.49
C VAL A 29 -27.76 5.84 -21.63
N SER A 30 -27.07 6.96 -21.86
CA SER A 30 -27.36 7.91 -22.93
C SER A 30 -26.10 8.43 -23.62
N SER A 31 -26.26 9.03 -24.81
CA SER A 31 -25.20 9.76 -25.51
C SER A 31 -25.82 10.85 -26.37
N ASN A 32 -25.27 12.05 -26.31
CA ASN A 32 -25.78 13.22 -27.06
C ASN A 32 -27.30 13.45 -26.89
N GLY A 33 -27.82 13.21 -25.68
CA GLY A 33 -29.25 13.38 -25.38
C GLY A 33 -30.18 12.23 -25.84
N VAL A 34 -29.63 11.21 -26.50
CA VAL A 34 -30.37 10.00 -26.88
C VAL A 34 -30.23 8.93 -25.84
N VAL A 35 -31.32 8.41 -25.29
CA VAL A 35 -31.31 7.32 -24.32
C VAL A 35 -31.29 5.98 -25.05
N TYR A 36 -30.33 5.15 -24.72
CA TYR A 36 -30.13 3.79 -25.29
C TYR A 36 -30.68 2.69 -24.40
N LYS A 37 -30.60 2.85 -23.06
CA LYS A 37 -31.12 1.87 -22.10
C LYS A 37 -31.50 2.56 -20.80
N ARG A 38 -32.55 2.08 -20.13
CA ARG A 38 -33.01 2.56 -18.81
C ARG A 38 -33.08 1.41 -17.80
N GLY A 39 -32.96 1.76 -16.53
CA GLY A 39 -33.23 0.84 -15.42
C GLY A 39 -32.27 -0.33 -15.29
N VAL A 40 -31.02 -0.20 -15.79
CA VAL A 40 -30.02 -1.27 -15.74
C VAL A 40 -29.51 -1.42 -14.31
N ARG A 41 -29.61 -2.63 -13.77
CA ARG A 41 -29.09 -2.97 -12.44
C ARG A 41 -27.84 -3.84 -12.48
N ASN A 42 -27.66 -4.58 -13.56
CA ASN A 42 -26.44 -5.35 -13.80
C ASN A 42 -25.24 -4.44 -14.05
N PRO A 43 -24.01 -4.92 -13.77
CA PRO A 43 -22.80 -4.19 -14.15
C PRO A 43 -22.76 -3.91 -15.66
N ILE A 44 -22.46 -2.67 -16.02
CA ILE A 44 -22.33 -2.20 -17.41
C ILE A 44 -20.87 -2.14 -17.80
N GLY A 45 -20.45 -2.91 -18.78
CA GLY A 45 -19.10 -2.90 -19.32
C GLY A 45 -18.92 -1.89 -20.44
N ILE A 46 -17.77 -1.22 -20.44
CA ILE A 46 -17.33 -0.30 -21.49
C ILE A 46 -15.97 -0.78 -21.97
N LYS A 47 -15.87 -1.21 -23.22
CA LYS A 47 -14.63 -1.70 -23.81
C LYS A 47 -14.40 -1.15 -25.21
N SER A 48 -13.15 -1.07 -25.61
CA SER A 48 -12.79 -0.82 -27.01
C SER A 48 -12.92 -2.10 -27.83
N LYS A 49 -13.37 -2.01 -29.08
CA LYS A 49 -13.41 -3.15 -30.00
C LYS A 49 -12.01 -3.59 -30.47
N SER A 50 -11.02 -2.71 -30.40
CA SER A 50 -9.62 -3.03 -30.68
C SER A 50 -8.74 -2.62 -29.48
N PHE A 51 -7.89 -3.53 -29.04
CA PHE A 51 -6.90 -3.21 -28.01
C PHE A 51 -5.70 -2.54 -28.68
N SER A 52 -5.53 -1.24 -28.44
CA SER A 52 -4.37 -0.48 -28.87
C SER A 52 -3.98 0.45 -27.71
N LYS A 53 -2.68 0.75 -27.58
CA LYS A 53 -2.20 1.77 -26.64
C LYS A 53 -2.81 3.15 -26.90
N ASP A 54 -3.34 3.38 -28.11
CA ASP A 54 -4.00 4.60 -28.52
C ASP A 54 -5.47 4.66 -28.09
N ASN A 55 -6.06 3.53 -27.70
CA ASN A 55 -7.43 3.45 -27.22
C ASN A 55 -7.50 3.76 -25.73
N GLN A 56 -7.61 5.04 -25.41
CA GLN A 56 -7.72 5.54 -24.05
C GLN A 56 -9.15 6.01 -23.79
N PHE A 57 -9.62 5.72 -22.60
CA PHE A 57 -10.85 6.30 -22.08
C PHE A 57 -10.55 7.55 -21.27
N THR A 58 -11.47 8.48 -21.26
CA THR A 58 -11.41 9.66 -20.39
C THR A 58 -12.73 9.84 -19.65
N VAL A 59 -12.66 10.40 -18.46
CA VAL A 59 -13.83 10.81 -17.68
C VAL A 59 -13.95 12.33 -17.79
N LYS A 60 -15.07 12.82 -18.34
CA LYS A 60 -15.30 14.25 -18.56
C LYS A 60 -15.13 15.02 -17.24
N ASN A 61 -14.41 16.13 -17.30
CA ASN A 61 -14.11 17.00 -16.15
C ASN A 61 -13.26 16.38 -15.02
N LEU A 62 -12.79 15.15 -15.16
CA LEU A 62 -11.87 14.55 -14.18
C LEU A 62 -10.43 14.94 -14.53
N LYS A 63 -9.79 15.68 -13.61
CA LYS A 63 -8.38 16.04 -13.73
C LYS A 63 -7.55 15.29 -12.68
N ARG A 64 -6.35 14.87 -13.08
CA ARG A 64 -5.32 14.27 -12.22
C ARG A 64 -4.02 15.09 -12.35
N LYS A 65 -3.49 15.62 -11.26
CA LYS A 65 -2.36 16.58 -11.27
C LYS A 65 -2.55 17.74 -12.28
N GLY A 66 -3.78 18.26 -12.37
CA GLY A 66 -4.12 19.37 -13.24
C GLY A 66 -4.33 19.03 -14.73
N LYS A 67 -4.06 17.79 -15.16
CA LYS A 67 -4.26 17.30 -16.53
C LYS A 67 -5.55 16.50 -16.65
N GLN A 68 -6.13 16.44 -17.86
CA GLN A 68 -7.23 15.51 -18.17
C GLN A 68 -6.78 14.08 -17.90
N ALA A 69 -7.59 13.32 -17.16
CA ALA A 69 -7.28 11.92 -16.85
C ALA A 69 -7.56 11.02 -18.07
N PHE A 70 -6.62 10.12 -18.37
CA PHE A 70 -6.74 9.08 -19.37
C PHE A 70 -6.48 7.70 -18.76
N TYR A 71 -7.18 6.70 -19.25
CA TYR A 71 -7.14 5.34 -18.72
C TYR A 71 -7.03 4.31 -19.83
N HIS A 72 -6.21 3.29 -19.61
CA HIS A 72 -6.18 2.06 -20.43
C HIS A 72 -7.16 1.03 -19.89
N GLY A 73 -7.35 -0.07 -20.63
CA GLY A 73 -8.17 -1.20 -20.21
C GLY A 73 -9.64 -1.01 -20.51
N GLU A 74 -10.48 -1.52 -19.64
CA GLU A 74 -11.94 -1.45 -19.72
C GLU A 74 -12.51 -0.68 -18.53
N PHE A 75 -13.75 -0.20 -18.68
CA PHE A 75 -14.51 0.35 -17.56
C PHE A 75 -15.70 -0.52 -17.22
N GLU A 76 -16.06 -0.50 -15.95
CA GLU A 76 -17.32 -1.01 -15.44
C GLU A 76 -18.04 0.07 -14.65
N VAL A 77 -19.35 0.22 -14.91
CA VAL A 77 -20.25 1.03 -14.10
C VAL A 77 -21.16 0.08 -13.34
N SER A 78 -21.06 0.07 -12.02
CA SER A 78 -21.86 -0.83 -11.18
C SER A 78 -22.18 -0.21 -9.82
N PHE A 79 -23.24 -0.68 -9.19
CA PHE A 79 -23.57 -0.27 -7.83
C PHE A 79 -22.63 -0.97 -6.83
N PRO A 80 -22.05 -0.22 -5.85
CA PRO A 80 -21.18 -0.80 -4.83
C PRO A 80 -21.93 -1.76 -3.88
N LYS A 81 -23.27 -1.60 -3.78
CA LYS A 81 -24.19 -2.49 -3.07
C LYS A 81 -25.56 -2.42 -3.76
N PRO A 82 -26.40 -3.48 -3.65
CA PRO A 82 -27.71 -3.52 -4.33
C PRO A 82 -28.64 -2.34 -4.03
N GLU A 83 -28.58 -1.81 -2.79
CA GLU A 83 -29.40 -0.69 -2.32
C GLU A 83 -28.81 0.69 -2.60
N SER A 84 -27.63 0.77 -3.20
CA SER A 84 -26.93 2.03 -3.42
C SER A 84 -27.65 2.93 -4.41
N GLN A 85 -27.65 4.23 -4.11
CA GLN A 85 -28.14 5.29 -5.01
C GLN A 85 -27.01 5.95 -5.82
N LYS A 86 -25.79 5.45 -5.70
CA LYS A 86 -24.61 5.91 -6.41
C LYS A 86 -23.88 4.71 -7.00
N PHE A 87 -23.41 4.84 -8.23
CA PHE A 87 -22.57 3.83 -8.85
C PHE A 87 -21.08 4.11 -8.63
N SER A 88 -20.28 3.06 -8.76
CA SER A 88 -18.82 3.14 -8.91
C SER A 88 -18.47 3.08 -10.39
N LEU A 89 -17.47 3.87 -10.79
CA LEU A 89 -16.79 3.71 -12.07
C LEU A 89 -15.47 2.98 -11.80
N ILE A 90 -15.34 1.78 -12.33
CA ILE A 90 -14.24 0.86 -12.06
C ILE A 90 -13.40 0.73 -13.33
N ASN A 91 -12.09 0.93 -13.21
CA ASN A 91 -11.17 0.67 -14.31
C ASN A 91 -10.62 -0.76 -14.18
N ILE A 92 -10.79 -1.57 -15.21
CA ILE A 92 -10.38 -2.98 -15.28
C ILE A 92 -9.21 -3.08 -16.25
N LEU A 93 -8.05 -3.51 -15.75
CA LEU A 93 -6.84 -3.61 -16.55
C LEU A 93 -5.86 -4.64 -15.97
N PRO A 94 -4.90 -5.15 -16.77
CA PRO A 94 -3.83 -6.00 -16.28
C PRO A 94 -3.02 -5.32 -15.17
N LEU A 95 -2.56 -6.11 -14.19
CA LEU A 95 -1.82 -5.62 -13.02
C LEU A 95 -0.62 -4.74 -13.40
N GLU A 96 0.19 -5.15 -14.36
CA GLU A 96 1.37 -4.37 -14.76
C GLU A 96 0.99 -3.01 -15.39
N GLU A 97 -0.10 -2.94 -16.14
CA GLU A 97 -0.61 -1.67 -16.67
C GLU A 97 -1.17 -0.77 -15.56
N TYR A 98 -1.80 -1.35 -14.52
CA TYR A 98 -2.21 -0.62 -13.33
C TYR A 98 -0.98 -0.02 -12.61
N LEU A 99 0.08 -0.79 -12.43
CA LEU A 99 1.29 -0.34 -11.74
C LEU A 99 1.99 0.82 -12.47
N LYS A 100 1.96 0.88 -13.80
CA LYS A 100 2.47 2.04 -14.56
C LYS A 100 1.73 3.35 -14.22
N GLY A 101 0.46 3.26 -13.81
CA GLY A 101 -0.31 4.40 -13.32
C GLY A 101 -0.19 4.66 -11.81
N VAL A 102 0.44 3.76 -11.04
CA VAL A 102 0.65 3.87 -9.59
C VAL A 102 2.06 4.35 -9.28
N VAL A 103 3.09 3.66 -9.76
CA VAL A 103 4.49 3.88 -9.36
C VAL A 103 4.94 5.34 -9.47
N PRO A 104 4.69 6.08 -10.58
CA PRO A 104 5.13 7.48 -10.69
C PRO A 104 4.30 8.45 -9.85
N ASN A 105 3.21 7.98 -9.25
CA ASN A 105 2.34 8.78 -8.39
C ASN A 105 2.59 8.55 -6.90
N GLU A 106 3.11 7.37 -6.56
CA GLU A 106 3.55 7.01 -5.22
C GLU A 106 4.99 7.45 -4.96
N MET A 107 5.91 7.23 -5.90
CA MET A 107 7.31 7.54 -5.73
C MET A 107 7.82 8.54 -6.78
N PRO A 108 8.55 9.59 -6.38
CA PRO A 108 9.18 10.51 -7.32
C PRO A 108 10.12 9.82 -8.31
N VAL A 109 9.90 10.01 -9.62
CA VAL A 109 10.69 9.36 -10.69
C VAL A 109 12.19 9.68 -10.58
N ARG A 110 12.55 10.84 -10.00
CA ARG A 110 13.96 11.25 -9.77
C ARG A 110 14.71 10.38 -8.75
N PHE A 111 14.06 9.50 -8.02
CA PHE A 111 14.72 8.59 -7.07
C PHE A 111 15.50 7.46 -7.74
N GLY A 112 15.39 7.33 -9.05
CA GLY A 112 16.18 6.39 -9.83
C GLY A 112 15.50 5.05 -10.05
N LEU A 113 16.11 4.23 -10.91
CA LEU A 113 15.51 3.00 -11.40
C LEU A 113 15.32 1.96 -10.29
N GLU A 114 16.31 1.77 -9.42
CA GLU A 114 16.25 0.73 -8.38
C GLU A 114 15.20 1.05 -7.30
N ALA A 115 15.08 2.32 -6.89
CA ALA A 115 14.00 2.74 -5.99
C ALA A 115 12.61 2.52 -6.63
N LEU A 116 12.46 2.85 -7.92
CA LEU A 116 11.21 2.64 -8.65
C LEU A 116 10.89 1.16 -8.84
N LYS A 117 11.89 0.28 -9.01
CA LYS A 117 11.74 -1.18 -9.01
C LYS A 117 11.26 -1.69 -7.66
N ALA A 118 11.89 -1.24 -6.56
CA ALA A 118 11.44 -1.58 -5.20
C ALA A 118 9.98 -1.15 -4.97
N GLN A 119 9.62 0.08 -5.40
CA GLN A 119 8.23 0.56 -5.34
C GLN A 119 7.28 -0.28 -6.20
N ALA A 120 7.70 -0.72 -7.39
CA ALA A 120 6.87 -1.54 -8.27
C ALA A 120 6.57 -2.92 -7.64
N VAL A 121 7.57 -3.57 -7.04
CA VAL A 121 7.39 -4.84 -6.30
C VAL A 121 6.51 -4.62 -5.08
N ALA A 122 6.75 -3.59 -4.27
CA ALA A 122 5.94 -3.29 -3.10
C ALA A 122 4.47 -2.99 -3.48
N ALA A 123 4.24 -2.19 -4.51
CA ALA A 123 2.88 -1.88 -4.99
C ALA A 123 2.17 -3.12 -5.56
N ARG A 124 2.90 -4.01 -6.25
CA ARG A 124 2.38 -5.29 -6.76
C ARG A 124 1.95 -6.19 -5.61
N ASN A 125 2.79 -6.33 -4.59
CA ASN A 125 2.47 -7.08 -3.37
C ASN A 125 1.23 -6.51 -2.67
N TYR A 126 1.20 -5.21 -2.44
CA TYR A 126 0.06 -4.53 -1.80
C TYR A 126 -1.24 -4.82 -2.54
N THR A 127 -1.26 -4.67 -3.88
CA THR A 127 -2.45 -4.92 -4.70
C THR A 127 -2.92 -6.38 -4.62
N MET A 128 -1.98 -7.34 -4.55
CA MET A 128 -2.28 -8.78 -4.54
C MET A 128 -2.51 -9.35 -3.15
N SER A 129 -2.19 -8.61 -2.09
CA SER A 129 -2.43 -9.06 -0.71
C SER A 129 -3.92 -9.18 -0.41
N SER A 130 -4.33 -10.26 0.24
CA SER A 130 -5.70 -10.48 0.68
C SER A 130 -6.18 -9.43 1.69
N ASN A 131 -5.26 -8.84 2.45
CA ASN A 131 -5.54 -7.84 3.47
C ASN A 131 -5.99 -6.48 2.91
N THR A 132 -5.88 -6.27 1.59
CA THR A 132 -6.26 -5.01 0.92
C THR A 132 -7.64 -5.04 0.28
N LYS A 133 -8.34 -6.18 0.27
CA LYS A 133 -9.67 -6.34 -0.33
C LYS A 133 -10.77 -5.76 0.58
N LEU A 134 -10.86 -4.43 0.60
CA LEU A 134 -11.77 -3.67 1.46
C LEU A 134 -13.13 -3.36 0.79
N TYR A 135 -13.29 -3.64 -0.49
CA TYR A 135 -14.43 -3.20 -1.29
C TYR A 135 -15.23 -4.36 -1.86
N TYR A 136 -16.52 -4.13 -2.05
CA TYR A 136 -17.44 -5.17 -2.52
C TYR A 136 -17.27 -5.50 -4.01
N ASN A 137 -17.08 -4.49 -4.87
CA ASN A 137 -17.11 -4.63 -6.33
C ASN A 137 -15.82 -4.22 -7.05
N PHE A 138 -14.76 -3.87 -6.33
CA PHE A 138 -13.43 -3.61 -6.90
C PHE A 138 -12.32 -3.96 -5.90
N ASP A 139 -11.09 -4.15 -6.37
CA ASP A 139 -9.97 -4.62 -5.55
C ASP A 139 -9.37 -3.48 -4.72
N VAL A 140 -9.07 -2.33 -5.33
CA VAL A 140 -8.40 -1.18 -4.70
C VAL A 140 -9.00 0.14 -5.17
N CYS A 141 -9.01 1.16 -4.31
CA CYS A 141 -9.39 2.51 -4.70
C CYS A 141 -8.21 3.28 -5.31
N ASP A 142 -8.51 4.40 -5.99
CA ASP A 142 -7.54 5.24 -6.71
C ASP A 142 -6.91 6.36 -5.85
N SER A 143 -6.97 6.25 -4.53
CA SER A 143 -6.57 7.32 -3.60
C SER A 143 -5.57 6.82 -2.55
N VAL A 144 -5.03 7.74 -1.76
CA VAL A 144 -4.13 7.48 -0.61
C VAL A 144 -4.67 6.52 0.44
N LYS A 145 -5.92 6.07 0.34
CA LYS A 145 -6.46 5.03 1.22
C LYS A 145 -5.98 3.63 0.81
N CYS A 146 -5.66 3.45 -0.47
CA CYS A 146 -5.08 2.24 -1.02
C CYS A 146 -3.74 2.60 -1.69
N GLN A 147 -3.77 2.99 -2.96
CA GLN A 147 -2.62 3.45 -3.74
C GLN A 147 -3.06 4.57 -4.68
N VAL A 148 -2.21 5.59 -4.86
CA VAL A 148 -2.53 6.72 -5.75
C VAL A 148 -2.43 6.26 -7.20
N TYR A 149 -3.59 6.08 -7.85
CA TYR A 149 -3.69 5.71 -9.25
C TYR A 149 -4.29 6.85 -10.08
N PHE A 150 -3.55 7.37 -11.02
CA PHE A 150 -3.98 8.51 -11.86
C PHE A 150 -4.12 8.15 -13.34
N GLY A 151 -4.14 6.86 -13.66
CA GLY A 151 -4.27 6.39 -15.05
C GLY A 151 -3.02 6.63 -15.89
N ALA A 152 -3.21 6.69 -17.21
CA ALA A 152 -2.12 6.78 -18.17
C ALA A 152 -1.48 8.18 -18.29
N ALA A 153 -2.20 9.24 -17.90
CA ALA A 153 -1.74 10.62 -18.08
C ALA A 153 -0.49 10.99 -17.26
N THR A 154 -0.14 10.19 -16.27
CA THR A 154 0.99 10.41 -15.35
C THR A 154 2.09 9.37 -15.49
N GLN A 155 1.99 8.42 -16.41
CA GLN A 155 3.03 7.45 -16.72
C GLN A 155 4.34 8.15 -17.13
N ALA A 156 5.46 7.54 -16.76
CA ALA A 156 6.79 8.02 -17.09
C ALA A 156 7.69 6.87 -17.52
N SER A 157 8.53 7.07 -18.53
CA SER A 157 9.33 6.01 -19.16
C SER A 157 10.22 5.26 -18.17
N LEU A 158 10.80 5.94 -17.16
CA LEU A 158 11.64 5.29 -16.17
C LEU A 158 10.83 4.43 -15.20
N SER A 159 9.65 4.88 -14.76
CA SER A 159 8.77 4.07 -13.92
C SER A 159 8.14 2.91 -14.67
N ASP A 160 7.79 3.09 -15.95
CA ASP A 160 7.29 2.02 -16.80
C ASP A 160 8.36 0.92 -16.98
N ARG A 161 9.61 1.34 -17.21
CA ARG A 161 10.78 0.45 -17.26
C ARG A 161 10.96 -0.32 -15.94
N ALA A 162 10.83 0.34 -14.79
CA ALA A 162 10.92 -0.31 -13.48
C ALA A 162 9.86 -1.40 -13.29
N VAL A 163 8.61 -1.13 -13.71
CA VAL A 163 7.53 -2.12 -13.70
C VAL A 163 7.85 -3.30 -14.63
N GLU A 164 8.33 -3.03 -15.83
CA GLU A 164 8.67 -4.05 -16.82
C GLU A 164 9.84 -4.92 -16.37
N GLU A 165 10.91 -4.33 -15.81
CA GLU A 165 12.10 -5.05 -15.33
C GLU A 165 11.86 -5.84 -14.03
N THR A 166 10.75 -5.60 -13.35
CA THR A 166 10.32 -6.37 -12.17
C THR A 166 9.05 -7.17 -12.40
N LYS A 167 8.62 -7.33 -13.65
CA LYS A 167 7.38 -8.02 -14.00
C LYS A 167 7.32 -9.41 -13.38
N GLY A 168 6.21 -9.72 -12.70
CA GLY A 168 5.96 -11.02 -12.09
C GLY A 168 6.80 -11.33 -10.84
N LEU A 169 7.59 -10.36 -10.34
CA LEU A 169 8.34 -10.49 -9.10
C LEU A 169 7.56 -9.94 -7.92
N TYR A 170 7.64 -10.64 -6.81
CA TYR A 170 6.98 -10.37 -5.54
C TYR A 170 7.94 -10.55 -4.38
N ALA A 171 7.70 -9.87 -3.30
CA ALA A 171 8.31 -10.12 -2.02
C ALA A 171 7.53 -11.19 -1.26
N ILE A 172 8.22 -12.19 -0.74
CA ILE A 172 7.67 -13.41 -0.16
C ILE A 172 8.23 -13.59 1.25
N TYR A 173 7.37 -13.95 2.19
CA TYR A 173 7.75 -14.39 3.52
C TYR A 173 6.95 -15.64 3.89
N ASP A 174 7.63 -16.67 4.37
CA ASP A 174 7.02 -17.97 4.74
C ASP A 174 6.01 -18.49 3.71
N LYS A 175 6.40 -18.49 2.42
CA LYS A 175 5.62 -19.04 1.28
C LYS A 175 4.34 -18.25 0.95
N GLU A 176 4.21 -17.03 1.46
CA GLU A 176 3.07 -16.15 1.20
C GLU A 176 3.55 -14.77 0.71
N LEU A 177 2.68 -14.07 -0.01
CA LEU A 177 2.95 -12.69 -0.37
C LEU A 177 2.92 -11.81 0.89
N ILE A 178 3.91 -10.94 1.05
CA ILE A 178 3.90 -9.99 2.15
C ILE A 178 2.86 -8.87 1.93
N LEU A 179 2.36 -8.31 3.02
CA LEU A 179 1.69 -7.01 3.02
C LEU A 179 2.77 -5.92 2.96
N ALA A 180 3.13 -5.49 1.75
CA ALA A 180 4.20 -4.53 1.53
C ALA A 180 3.70 -3.09 1.73
N LEU A 181 3.63 -2.65 2.98
CA LEU A 181 3.28 -1.27 3.33
C LEU A 181 4.45 -0.34 3.05
N TYR A 182 4.14 0.89 2.63
CA TYR A 182 5.13 1.94 2.40
C TYR A 182 4.56 3.32 2.74
N SER A 183 5.43 4.25 3.03
CA SER A 183 5.07 5.64 3.30
C SER A 183 6.15 6.59 2.79
N SER A 184 5.82 7.88 2.69
CA SER A 184 6.74 8.87 2.13
C SER A 184 8.08 8.90 2.89
N THR A 185 8.03 9.02 4.22
CA THR A 185 9.22 9.27 5.04
C THR A 185 9.02 8.64 6.41
N ALA A 186 9.94 7.79 6.85
CA ALA A 186 9.90 7.17 8.17
C ALA A 186 10.34 8.14 9.29
N GLY A 187 11.19 9.12 8.94
CA GLY A 187 11.80 10.05 9.88
C GLY A 187 13.04 9.48 10.58
N GLY A 188 13.74 8.55 9.91
CA GLY A 188 14.98 7.92 10.39
C GLY A 188 14.76 6.62 11.18
N PHE A 189 13.51 6.22 11.41
CA PHE A 189 13.19 4.97 12.08
C PHE A 189 11.84 4.45 11.61
N THR A 190 11.77 3.23 11.08
CA THR A 190 10.51 2.61 10.70
C THR A 190 9.77 2.08 11.93
N GLU A 191 8.44 2.01 11.88
CA GLU A 191 7.62 1.53 12.98
C GLU A 191 7.15 0.10 12.75
N SER A 192 6.94 -0.64 13.84
CA SER A 192 6.31 -1.95 13.80
C SER A 192 4.82 -1.86 13.47
N HIS A 193 4.35 -2.77 12.62
CA HIS A 193 2.95 -2.80 12.18
C HIS A 193 1.95 -2.74 13.33
N HIS A 194 2.12 -3.58 14.33
CA HIS A 194 1.21 -3.71 15.47
C HIS A 194 1.09 -2.45 16.34
N ASN A 195 2.04 -1.51 16.25
CA ASN A 195 2.00 -0.22 16.93
C ASN A 195 1.20 0.85 16.18
N ALA A 196 1.12 0.74 14.85
CA ALA A 196 0.48 1.73 13.98
C ALA A 196 -0.93 1.32 13.53
N PHE A 197 -1.16 0.03 13.36
CA PHE A 197 -2.42 -0.51 12.84
C PHE A 197 -3.11 -1.38 13.89
N PRO A 198 -4.37 -1.07 14.23
CA PRO A 198 -5.14 -1.91 15.15
C PRO A 198 -5.53 -3.20 14.46
N GLY A 199 -5.52 -4.31 15.22
CA GLY A 199 -6.16 -5.55 14.82
C GLY A 199 -7.69 -5.47 14.91
N GLU A 200 -8.36 -6.61 14.84
CA GLU A 200 -9.83 -6.72 14.91
C GLU A 200 -10.41 -6.12 16.20
N SER A 201 -9.66 -6.15 17.30
CA SER A 201 -10.07 -5.61 18.60
C SER A 201 -10.06 -4.07 18.69
N ASN A 202 -9.58 -3.36 17.67
CA ASN A 202 -9.28 -1.92 17.68
C ASN A 202 -8.29 -1.47 18.78
N LYS A 203 -7.57 -2.41 19.42
CA LYS A 203 -6.55 -2.10 20.43
C LYS A 203 -5.20 -1.79 19.80
N LEU A 204 -4.42 -0.95 20.49
CA LEU A 204 -3.03 -0.64 20.13
C LEU A 204 -2.14 -0.66 21.40
N PRO A 205 -0.96 -1.31 21.31
CA PRO A 205 -0.53 -2.14 20.17
C PRO A 205 -1.49 -3.30 19.92
N SER A 206 -1.57 -3.71 18.65
CA SER A 206 -2.32 -4.91 18.26
C SER A 206 -1.59 -6.18 18.74
N ASP A 207 -2.33 -7.25 18.99
CA ASP A 207 -1.76 -8.57 19.32
C ASP A 207 -1.17 -9.25 18.05
N GLU A 208 -1.49 -8.75 16.86
CA GLU A 208 -1.00 -9.27 15.59
C GLU A 208 0.38 -8.70 15.23
N VAL A 209 1.42 -9.48 15.48
CA VAL A 209 2.80 -9.14 15.11
C VAL A 209 3.13 -9.71 13.74
N ILE A 210 3.44 -8.83 12.78
CA ILE A 210 3.87 -9.23 11.43
C ILE A 210 5.42 -9.24 11.40
N PRO A 211 6.06 -10.42 11.28
CA PRO A 211 7.50 -10.55 11.47
C PRO A 211 8.37 -9.73 10.50
N TYR A 212 7.91 -9.54 9.27
CA TYR A 212 8.62 -8.76 8.26
C TYR A 212 8.30 -7.25 8.31
N LEU A 213 7.40 -6.79 9.19
CA LEU A 213 7.05 -5.38 9.43
C LEU A 213 7.39 -4.96 10.86
N ILE A 214 8.58 -5.31 11.31
CA ILE A 214 9.15 -4.88 12.58
C ILE A 214 9.93 -3.58 12.37
N GLY A 215 9.69 -2.60 13.23
CA GLY A 215 10.37 -1.30 13.19
C GLY A 215 11.87 -1.41 13.48
N ARG A 216 12.66 -0.60 12.78
CA ARG A 216 14.12 -0.56 12.90
C ARG A 216 14.68 0.80 12.53
N PRO A 217 15.90 1.13 13.00
CA PRO A 217 16.62 2.31 12.55
C PRO A 217 16.79 2.31 11.02
N ASP A 218 16.55 3.46 10.41
CA ASP A 218 16.75 3.75 8.97
C ASP A 218 17.97 4.66 8.79
N ILE A 219 19.08 4.30 9.48
CA ILE A 219 20.32 5.06 9.65
C ILE A 219 21.52 4.14 9.72
N GLU A 220 22.70 4.66 9.37
CA GLU A 220 23.95 3.88 9.32
C GLU A 220 24.61 3.58 10.66
N SER A 221 24.29 4.19 11.77
CA SER A 221 24.81 3.80 13.09
C SER A 221 24.53 4.76 14.25
N SER A 222 24.78 4.32 15.48
CA SER A 222 24.88 5.03 16.76
C SER A 222 23.61 5.64 17.38
N CYS A 223 22.46 5.58 16.73
CA CYS A 223 21.21 5.95 17.41
C CYS A 223 20.64 4.78 18.25
N PRO A 224 19.86 5.09 19.28
CA PRO A 224 19.21 4.05 20.10
C PRO A 224 18.44 3.06 19.23
N ARG A 225 18.47 1.77 19.60
CA ARG A 225 17.73 0.72 18.88
C ARG A 225 16.24 0.70 19.18
N ASP A 226 15.81 1.44 20.19
CA ASP A 226 14.43 1.52 20.65
C ASP A 226 14.16 2.94 21.20
N LEU A 227 13.20 3.63 20.60
CA LEU A 227 12.79 4.98 20.97
C LEU A 227 11.45 4.97 21.75
N SER A 228 11.10 3.86 22.39
CA SER A 228 9.83 3.73 23.11
C SER A 228 9.74 4.53 24.42
N ASN A 229 10.82 5.14 24.86
CA ASN A 229 10.83 6.08 25.97
C ASN A 229 10.93 7.54 25.47
N ASP A 230 10.54 8.49 26.34
CA ASP A 230 10.46 9.90 25.99
C ASP A 230 11.83 10.56 25.78
N GLU A 231 12.83 10.19 26.57
CA GLU A 231 14.18 10.78 26.52
C GLU A 231 14.89 10.43 25.21
N ASP A 232 14.91 9.14 24.83
CA ASP A 232 15.50 8.70 23.56
C ASP A 232 14.73 9.26 22.35
N ALA A 233 13.39 9.27 22.42
CA ALA A 233 12.55 9.84 21.36
C ALA A 233 12.80 11.34 21.19
N GLU A 234 12.97 12.07 22.29
CA GLU A 234 13.27 13.50 22.28
C GLU A 234 14.64 13.75 21.66
N ASP A 235 15.68 13.05 22.15
CA ASP A 235 17.04 13.20 21.62
C ASP A 235 17.07 12.90 20.12
N PHE A 236 16.43 11.83 19.71
CA PHE A 236 16.37 11.41 18.29
C PHE A 236 15.68 12.45 17.39
N TYR A 237 14.50 12.95 17.77
CA TYR A 237 13.74 13.88 16.92
C TYR A 237 14.26 15.31 16.95
N VAL A 238 15.00 15.69 17.99
CA VAL A 238 15.60 17.02 18.12
C VAL A 238 17.05 17.05 17.61
N ASN A 239 17.85 16.03 17.90
CA ASN A 239 19.30 16.08 17.74
C ASN A 239 19.88 15.06 16.73
N CYS A 240 19.16 13.98 16.34
CA CYS A 240 19.72 12.97 15.45
C CYS A 240 19.81 13.47 14.00
N PRO A 241 21.03 13.60 13.43
CA PRO A 241 21.25 14.35 12.21
C PRO A 241 21.14 13.52 10.92
N ASN A 242 21.39 12.22 10.94
CA ASN A 242 21.57 11.41 9.73
C ASN A 242 20.58 10.24 9.63
N SER A 243 19.98 10.09 8.46
CA SER A 243 19.20 8.92 8.10
C SER A 243 19.10 8.82 6.58
N TYR A 244 18.66 7.66 6.09
CA TYR A 244 18.45 7.46 4.65
C TYR A 244 17.37 8.39 4.07
N ASP A 245 16.41 8.85 4.85
CA ASP A 245 15.36 9.76 4.40
C ASP A 245 15.60 11.25 4.76
N ILE A 246 16.84 11.62 5.10
CA ILE A 246 17.24 13.00 5.48
C ILE A 246 16.89 14.06 4.42
N TYR A 247 16.88 13.70 3.15
CA TYR A 247 16.56 14.62 2.05
C TYR A 247 15.04 14.87 1.89
N SER A 248 14.21 14.24 2.71
CA SER A 248 12.77 14.51 2.73
C SER A 248 12.49 15.88 3.35
N PRO A 249 11.63 16.70 2.75
CA PRO A 249 11.18 17.95 3.37
C PRO A 249 10.40 17.72 4.67
N ASN A 250 9.97 16.48 4.92
CA ASN A 250 9.28 16.07 6.13
C ASN A 250 10.17 15.21 7.05
N TYR A 251 11.50 15.17 6.82
CA TYR A 251 12.41 14.43 7.69
C TYR A 251 12.30 14.90 9.13
N ARG A 252 12.30 16.24 9.33
CA ARG A 252 12.01 16.89 10.59
C ARG A 252 11.02 18.04 10.35
N TRP A 253 10.13 18.23 11.28
CA TRP A 253 9.15 19.29 11.22
C TRP A 253 8.75 19.77 12.64
N THR A 254 8.29 21.01 12.75
CA THR A 254 7.83 21.59 14.00
C THR A 254 6.46 22.24 13.80
N ARG A 255 5.60 22.13 14.79
CA ARG A 255 4.31 22.83 14.88
C ARG A 255 4.14 23.41 16.28
N SER A 256 3.48 24.55 16.38
CA SER A 256 3.15 25.13 17.68
C SER A 256 1.73 25.68 17.70
N TRP A 257 1.16 25.70 18.88
CA TRP A 257 -0.17 26.23 19.19
C TRP A 257 -0.09 27.00 20.50
N THR A 258 -0.87 28.10 20.62
CA THR A 258 -1.20 28.60 21.96
C THR A 258 -2.10 27.57 22.65
N LYS A 259 -2.25 27.69 23.98
CA LYS A 259 -3.18 26.85 24.74
C LYS A 259 -4.60 26.92 24.17
N GLU A 260 -5.08 28.10 23.83
CA GLU A 260 -6.43 28.37 23.32
C GLU A 260 -6.62 27.74 21.94
N GLU A 261 -5.62 27.85 21.03
CA GLU A 261 -5.64 27.20 19.74
C GLU A 261 -5.73 25.68 19.87
N MET A 262 -4.89 25.07 20.73
CA MET A 262 -4.90 23.64 20.95
C MET A 262 -6.20 23.18 21.60
N GLN A 263 -6.69 23.87 22.60
CA GLN A 263 -7.98 23.58 23.25
C GLN A 263 -9.12 23.56 22.21
N LYS A 264 -9.17 24.58 21.34
CA LYS A 264 -10.15 24.63 20.26
C LYS A 264 -10.02 23.44 19.30
N VAL A 265 -8.81 23.13 18.87
CA VAL A 265 -8.52 21.98 17.98
C VAL A 265 -8.97 20.67 18.61
N LEU A 266 -8.72 20.47 19.89
CA LEU A 266 -9.13 19.28 20.62
C LEU A 266 -10.66 19.20 20.78
N SER A 267 -11.32 20.30 21.16
CA SER A 267 -12.79 20.37 21.26
C SER A 267 -13.47 20.01 19.93
N ASP A 268 -12.93 20.51 18.82
CA ASP A 268 -13.48 20.27 17.48
C ASP A 268 -13.24 18.83 16.96
N ASN A 269 -12.17 18.16 17.39
CA ASN A 269 -11.69 16.93 16.75
C ASN A 269 -11.73 15.68 17.64
N LEU A 270 -11.62 15.77 18.97
CA LEU A 270 -11.73 14.60 19.85
C LEU A 270 -13.04 13.81 19.66
N PRO A 271 -14.22 14.45 19.51
CA PRO A 271 -15.45 13.70 19.24
C PRO A 271 -15.45 12.91 17.93
N LYS A 272 -14.60 13.29 16.95
CA LYS A 272 -14.45 12.60 15.66
C LYS A 272 -13.54 11.37 15.75
N ALA A 273 -12.81 11.19 16.83
CA ALA A 273 -11.89 10.08 17.04
C ALA A 273 -12.62 8.73 17.27
N GLY A 274 -13.89 8.78 17.67
CA GLY A 274 -14.74 7.59 17.87
C GLY A 274 -14.12 6.62 18.87
N VAL A 275 -14.00 5.35 18.51
CA VAL A 275 -13.48 4.26 19.36
C VAL A 275 -11.99 4.43 19.74
N PHE A 276 -11.27 5.36 19.14
CA PHE A 276 -9.86 5.66 19.46
C PHE A 276 -9.70 6.80 20.46
N ALA A 277 -10.82 7.36 20.97
CA ALA A 277 -10.83 8.27 22.11
C ALA A 277 -11.47 7.55 23.32
N GLU A 278 -10.86 7.70 24.49
CA GLU A 278 -11.39 7.16 25.76
C GLU A 278 -11.40 8.28 26.82
N PRO A 279 -12.57 8.59 27.41
CA PRO A 279 -13.89 8.11 26.98
C PRO A 279 -14.27 8.58 25.56
N GLN A 280 -15.15 7.85 24.88
CA GLN A 280 -15.75 8.31 23.63
C GLN A 280 -16.63 9.53 23.90
N LEU A 281 -16.48 10.57 23.07
CA LEU A 281 -17.15 11.82 23.26
C LEU A 281 -18.27 12.05 22.24
N PRO A 282 -19.50 12.40 22.69
CA PRO A 282 -20.51 12.97 21.82
C PRO A 282 -20.02 14.26 21.14
N PHE A 283 -20.59 14.61 19.98
CA PHE A 283 -20.34 15.91 19.37
C PHE A 283 -20.78 17.05 20.30
N ASN A 284 -20.03 18.14 20.28
CA ASN A 284 -20.21 19.33 21.14
C ASN A 284 -20.03 19.07 22.65
N THR A 285 -19.29 18.03 23.04
CA THR A 285 -18.90 17.84 24.45
C THR A 285 -17.95 18.96 24.87
N ASP A 286 -18.22 19.60 25.99
CA ASP A 286 -17.28 20.50 26.64
C ASP A 286 -16.18 19.67 27.31
N ILE A 287 -14.97 19.74 26.75
CA ILE A 287 -13.80 19.03 27.29
C ILE A 287 -13.17 19.75 28.47
N GLY A 288 -13.60 20.98 28.78
CA GLY A 288 -13.01 21.83 29.81
C GLY A 288 -11.73 22.55 29.35
N ASN A 289 -11.05 23.19 30.29
CA ASN A 289 -9.79 23.91 30.02
C ASN A 289 -8.63 22.93 29.88
N LEU A 290 -7.84 23.07 28.83
CA LEU A 290 -6.63 22.28 28.63
C LEU A 290 -5.60 22.60 29.71
N ILE A 291 -5.10 21.56 30.36
CA ILE A 291 -4.08 21.66 31.43
C ILE A 291 -2.75 21.13 30.92
N ASP A 292 -2.76 19.97 30.25
CA ASP A 292 -1.55 19.34 29.75
C ASP A 292 -1.86 18.36 28.58
N ILE A 293 -0.85 18.07 27.78
CA ILE A 293 -0.88 17.03 26.73
C ILE A 293 0.48 16.35 26.64
N LYS A 294 0.48 15.01 26.65
CA LYS A 294 1.71 14.22 26.60
C LYS A 294 1.52 12.89 25.88
N VAL A 295 2.62 12.29 25.46
CA VAL A 295 2.62 10.92 24.94
C VAL A 295 2.66 9.96 26.15
N LEU A 296 1.65 9.11 26.25
CA LEU A 296 1.57 8.09 27.29
C LEU A 296 2.25 6.79 26.89
N LYS A 297 2.21 6.46 25.61
CA LYS A 297 2.79 5.22 25.07
C LYS A 297 3.39 5.45 23.70
N ARG A 298 4.61 4.93 23.50
CA ARG A 298 5.35 5.02 22.23
C ARG A 298 5.60 3.63 21.64
N GLY A 299 5.69 3.58 20.31
CA GLY A 299 6.27 2.47 19.58
C GLY A 299 7.80 2.58 19.48
N VAL A 300 8.41 1.57 18.88
CA VAL A 300 9.89 1.45 18.78
C VAL A 300 10.56 2.59 18.01
N SER A 301 9.82 3.26 17.12
CA SER A 301 10.28 4.45 16.38
C SER A 301 10.06 5.77 17.16
N GLY A 302 9.65 5.73 18.42
CA GLY A 302 9.22 6.91 19.16
C GLY A 302 7.82 7.44 18.79
N LYS A 303 7.12 6.74 17.90
CA LYS A 303 5.76 7.07 17.46
C LYS A 303 4.78 7.07 18.62
N ALA A 304 3.98 8.12 18.74
CA ALA A 304 2.89 8.15 19.70
C ALA A 304 1.82 7.11 19.35
N ILE A 305 1.64 6.11 20.23
CA ILE A 305 0.56 5.12 20.15
C ILE A 305 -0.67 5.66 20.90
N THR A 306 -0.43 6.26 22.08
CA THR A 306 -1.48 6.84 22.92
C THR A 306 -1.02 8.17 23.47
N LEU A 307 -1.88 9.18 23.39
CA LEU A 307 -1.75 10.46 24.06
C LEU A 307 -2.63 10.49 25.31
N GLU A 308 -2.19 11.20 26.33
CA GLU A 308 -3.03 11.71 27.42
C GLU A 308 -3.23 13.20 27.23
N ILE A 309 -4.49 13.63 27.31
CA ILE A 309 -4.93 15.03 27.22
C ILE A 309 -5.61 15.34 28.54
N VAL A 310 -4.98 16.17 29.37
CA VAL A 310 -5.46 16.53 30.70
C VAL A 310 -6.21 17.84 30.62
N THR A 311 -7.42 17.88 31.12
CA THR A 311 -8.27 19.06 31.14
C THR A 311 -8.91 19.27 32.53
N SER A 312 -9.57 20.40 32.74
CA SER A 312 -10.33 20.64 33.98
C SER A 312 -11.50 19.66 34.18
N ASN A 313 -11.97 19.03 33.12
CA ASN A 313 -13.07 18.05 33.17
C ASN A 313 -12.60 16.57 33.21
N GLY A 314 -11.27 16.34 33.29
CA GLY A 314 -10.66 15.03 33.40
C GLY A 314 -9.63 14.74 32.30
N SER A 315 -9.15 13.52 32.28
CA SER A 315 -8.20 13.03 31.26
C SER A 315 -8.91 12.31 30.11
N PHE A 316 -8.44 12.56 28.89
CA PHE A 316 -8.86 11.89 27.67
C PHE A 316 -7.65 11.18 27.07
N PHE A 317 -7.85 9.94 26.63
CA PHE A 317 -6.81 9.16 25.96
C PHE A 317 -7.14 9.06 24.48
N LEU A 318 -6.15 9.32 23.63
CA LEU A 318 -6.30 9.32 22.18
C LEU A 318 -5.29 8.34 21.58
N SER A 319 -5.78 7.35 20.83
CA SER A 319 -4.94 6.29 20.26
C SER A 319 -5.00 6.27 18.73
N LYS A 320 -4.09 5.50 18.11
CA LYS A 320 -3.93 5.29 16.66
C LYS A 320 -3.29 6.47 15.93
N GLU A 321 -2.20 6.19 15.22
CA GLU A 321 -1.37 7.21 14.57
C GLU A 321 -2.16 8.18 13.67
N LEU A 322 -3.03 7.64 12.79
CA LEU A 322 -3.82 8.49 11.90
C LEU A 322 -4.88 9.32 12.64
N THR A 323 -5.44 8.78 13.72
CA THR A 323 -6.40 9.51 14.57
C THR A 323 -5.69 10.62 15.31
N ILE A 324 -4.51 10.37 15.91
CA ILE A 324 -3.68 11.40 16.56
C ILE A 324 -3.37 12.53 15.56
N ARG A 325 -2.88 12.20 14.37
CA ARG A 325 -2.56 13.18 13.32
C ARG A 325 -3.75 14.05 12.92
N ARG A 326 -4.94 13.44 12.78
CA ARG A 326 -6.18 14.12 12.39
C ARG A 326 -6.82 14.91 13.53
N THR A 327 -6.55 14.55 14.77
CA THR A 327 -7.03 15.28 15.93
C THR A 327 -6.16 16.52 16.19
N LEU A 328 -4.84 16.40 16.09
CA LEU A 328 -3.89 17.49 16.28
C LEU A 328 -3.65 18.27 14.99
N THR A 329 -4.67 18.97 14.49
CA THR A 329 -4.53 19.75 13.25
C THR A 329 -3.91 21.13 13.50
N LYS A 330 -3.14 21.62 12.52
CA LYS A 330 -2.71 23.03 12.46
C LYS A 330 -3.16 23.64 11.14
N ASN A 331 -3.88 24.76 11.21
CA ASN A 331 -4.48 25.44 10.05
C ASN A 331 -5.33 24.47 9.18
N GLY A 332 -6.11 23.59 9.81
CA GLY A 332 -6.97 22.60 9.17
C GLY A 332 -6.24 21.40 8.56
N SER A 333 -4.91 21.33 8.63
CA SER A 333 -4.12 20.21 8.11
C SER A 333 -3.72 19.26 9.24
N ALA A 334 -3.83 17.96 9.01
CA ALA A 334 -3.35 16.91 9.90
C ALA A 334 -1.83 16.99 10.08
N LEU A 335 -1.32 16.46 11.20
CA LEU A 335 0.14 16.31 11.37
C LEU A 335 0.74 15.40 10.28
N PRO A 336 1.99 15.65 9.87
CA PRO A 336 2.67 14.81 8.87
C PRO A 336 2.81 13.35 9.31
N SER A 337 3.10 13.11 10.59
CA SER A 337 3.23 11.78 11.21
C SER A 337 2.78 11.84 12.68
N ALA A 338 2.77 10.69 13.34
CA ALA A 338 2.63 10.61 14.79
C ALA A 338 3.98 10.34 15.49
N ASN A 339 5.11 10.47 14.79
CA ASN A 339 6.43 10.51 15.40
C ASN A 339 6.66 11.89 15.99
N ILE A 340 6.24 12.08 17.24
CA ILE A 340 6.11 13.40 17.86
C ILE A 340 6.66 13.44 19.29
N VAL A 341 7.20 14.61 19.64
CA VAL A 341 7.64 14.94 20.99
C VAL A 341 7.01 16.28 21.36
N PHE A 342 6.39 16.36 22.51
CA PHE A 342 5.84 17.60 23.04
C PHE A 342 6.90 18.35 23.86
N LYS A 343 6.98 19.66 23.63
CA LYS A 343 7.67 20.63 24.47
C LYS A 343 6.65 21.68 24.89
N ASN A 344 6.00 21.41 26.03
CA ASN A 344 5.02 22.29 26.60
C ASN A 344 5.72 23.46 27.30
N VAL A 345 5.22 24.65 27.10
CA VAL A 345 5.71 25.88 27.73
C VAL A 345 4.68 26.36 28.76
N TYR A 346 5.14 26.66 29.95
CA TYR A 346 4.30 27.12 31.05
C TYR A 346 4.64 28.56 31.40
N ASP A 347 3.66 29.32 31.88
CA ASP A 347 3.85 30.69 32.42
C ASP A 347 4.48 30.68 33.81
N GLU A 348 4.67 31.88 34.40
CA GLU A 348 5.27 32.03 35.73
C GLU A 348 4.39 31.43 36.85
N GLU A 349 3.09 31.31 36.62
CA GLU A 349 2.13 30.71 37.54
C GLU A 349 2.03 29.19 37.36
N GLY A 350 2.76 28.61 36.37
CA GLY A 350 2.77 27.16 36.07
C GLY A 350 1.61 26.70 35.19
N ASN A 351 0.87 27.63 34.55
CA ASN A 351 -0.17 27.29 33.61
C ASN A 351 0.41 27.05 32.21
N LEU A 352 -0.15 26.08 31.48
CA LEU A 352 0.20 25.83 30.10
C LEU A 352 -0.09 27.09 29.26
N SER A 353 0.90 27.56 28.50
CA SER A 353 0.80 28.75 27.63
C SER A 353 0.97 28.39 26.14
N GLU A 354 1.94 27.56 25.81
CA GLU A 354 2.22 27.13 24.43
C GLU A 354 2.52 25.64 24.37
N ILE A 355 2.09 24.99 23.32
CA ILE A 355 2.42 23.60 23.00
C ILE A 355 3.27 23.58 21.74
N LYS A 356 4.52 23.10 21.84
CA LYS A 356 5.41 22.86 20.71
C LYS A 356 5.52 21.38 20.46
N VAL A 357 5.38 20.98 19.20
CA VAL A 357 5.51 19.61 18.74
C VAL A 357 6.65 19.53 17.75
N PHE A 358 7.67 18.76 18.09
CA PHE A 358 8.75 18.35 17.19
C PHE A 358 8.40 16.98 16.65
N GLY A 359 8.61 16.76 15.36
CA GLY A 359 8.30 15.45 14.78
C GLY A 359 9.17 15.12 13.58
N GLY A 360 9.09 13.88 13.16
CA GLY A 360 9.79 13.36 11.98
C GLY A 360 8.93 12.46 11.15
N GLY A 361 9.17 12.47 9.82
CA GLY A 361 8.48 11.61 8.88
C GLY A 361 7.16 12.14 8.34
N TYR A 362 6.64 11.43 7.32
CA TYR A 362 5.35 11.69 6.67
C TYR A 362 4.67 10.36 6.32
N GLY A 363 3.54 10.08 6.94
CA GLY A 363 2.78 8.84 6.81
C GLY A 363 2.86 7.97 8.07
N HIS A 364 2.53 6.69 7.90
CA HIS A 364 2.49 5.74 9.02
C HIS A 364 3.88 5.22 9.44
N GLY A 365 4.91 5.33 8.58
CA GLY A 365 6.28 4.92 8.90
C GLY A 365 6.51 3.41 9.01
N VAL A 366 5.57 2.57 8.61
CA VAL A 366 5.67 1.10 8.64
C VAL A 366 6.13 0.59 7.27
N GLY A 367 7.09 -0.33 7.23
CA GLY A 367 7.67 -0.86 6.01
C GLY A 367 8.55 0.16 5.28
N MET A 368 8.48 0.22 3.94
CA MET A 368 9.42 0.99 3.13
C MET A 368 9.22 2.51 3.24
N SER A 369 10.30 3.23 3.60
CA SER A 369 10.40 4.68 3.44
C SER A 369 10.74 5.01 1.99
N GLN A 370 9.87 5.74 1.28
CA GLN A 370 10.10 6.05 -0.13
C GLN A 370 11.33 6.95 -0.34
N TYR A 371 11.54 7.94 0.55
CA TYR A 371 12.75 8.78 0.52
C TYR A 371 14.01 7.99 0.89
N GLY A 372 13.92 7.07 1.87
CA GLY A 372 15.01 6.19 2.23
C GLY A 372 15.39 5.24 1.09
N ALA A 373 14.42 4.61 0.45
CA ALA A 373 14.63 3.80 -0.76
C ALA A 373 15.30 4.59 -1.88
N GLY A 374 14.90 5.87 -2.07
CA GLY A 374 15.53 6.77 -3.03
C GLY A 374 16.99 7.07 -2.71
N PHE A 375 17.32 7.24 -1.42
CA PHE A 375 18.71 7.45 -0.99
C PHE A 375 19.56 6.18 -1.18
N MET A 376 19.07 5.02 -0.76
CA MET A 376 19.75 3.73 -0.95
C MET A 376 20.06 3.48 -2.44
N ALA A 377 19.10 3.70 -3.33
CA ALA A 377 19.30 3.60 -4.78
C ALA A 377 20.38 4.57 -5.30
N MET A 378 20.50 5.77 -4.73
CA MET A 378 21.58 6.72 -5.07
C MET A 378 22.95 6.28 -4.56
N GLN A 379 23.01 5.48 -3.49
CA GLN A 379 24.25 4.86 -2.99
C GLN A 379 24.66 3.63 -3.83
N GLY A 380 23.78 3.14 -4.68
CA GLY A 380 24.03 2.00 -5.56
C GLY A 380 23.35 0.70 -5.16
N ASP A 381 22.53 0.74 -4.10
CA ASP A 381 21.79 -0.46 -3.67
C ASP A 381 20.77 -0.88 -4.74
N SER A 382 20.67 -2.17 -4.97
CA SER A 382 19.69 -2.79 -5.86
C SER A 382 18.29 -2.80 -5.24
N PHE A 383 17.27 -3.00 -6.05
CA PHE A 383 15.88 -2.99 -5.58
C PHE A 383 15.60 -4.10 -4.55
N ASP A 384 16.24 -5.26 -4.66
CA ASP A 384 16.11 -6.37 -3.74
C ASP A 384 16.82 -6.10 -2.39
N GLU A 385 17.98 -5.45 -2.39
CA GLU A 385 18.63 -4.96 -1.17
C GLU A 385 17.77 -3.92 -0.47
N ILE A 386 17.21 -2.96 -1.20
CA ILE A 386 16.25 -1.97 -0.68
C ILE A 386 15.04 -2.67 -0.04
N LEU A 387 14.43 -3.63 -0.72
CA LEU A 387 13.26 -4.35 -0.18
C LEU A 387 13.62 -5.16 1.07
N GLN A 388 14.78 -5.85 1.08
CA GLN A 388 15.24 -6.63 2.24
C GLN A 388 15.62 -5.74 3.42
N HIS A 389 16.05 -4.50 3.18
CA HIS A 389 16.26 -3.51 4.23
C HIS A 389 14.96 -3.17 4.96
N TYR A 390 13.86 -2.95 4.23
CA TYR A 390 12.59 -2.51 4.83
C TYR A 390 11.65 -3.65 5.24
N TYR A 391 11.78 -4.83 4.66
CA TYR A 391 10.96 -6.00 4.98
C TYR A 391 11.86 -7.17 5.43
N TYR A 392 11.84 -7.45 6.70
CA TYR A 392 12.81 -8.38 7.29
C TYR A 392 12.59 -9.83 6.86
N GLY A 393 13.67 -10.50 6.41
CA GLY A 393 13.70 -11.94 6.14
C GLY A 393 12.87 -12.37 4.94
N ILE A 394 12.58 -11.43 4.01
CA ILE A 394 11.89 -11.75 2.76
C ILE A 394 12.85 -12.37 1.73
N SER A 395 12.25 -13.06 0.78
CA SER A 395 12.85 -13.41 -0.51
C SER A 395 12.10 -12.72 -1.67
N ILE A 396 12.76 -12.61 -2.82
CA ILE A 396 12.16 -12.08 -4.05
C ILE A 396 11.94 -13.23 -5.03
N GLY A 397 10.74 -13.30 -5.62
CA GLY A 397 10.43 -14.39 -6.53
C GLY A 397 9.05 -14.28 -7.16
N THR A 398 8.61 -15.37 -7.77
CA THR A 398 7.26 -15.46 -8.34
C THR A 398 6.21 -15.68 -7.24
N ARG A 399 4.97 -15.28 -7.50
CA ARG A 399 3.86 -15.52 -6.57
C ARG A 399 3.74 -17.02 -6.25
N PRO A 400 3.77 -17.42 -4.96
CA PRO A 400 3.45 -18.78 -4.55
C PRO A 400 2.01 -19.14 -4.93
N ALA A 401 1.82 -20.26 -5.58
CA ALA A 401 0.50 -20.69 -6.05
C ALA A 401 0.34 -22.21 -6.00
N PHE A 402 -0.91 -22.66 -5.91
CA PHE A 402 -1.25 -24.08 -5.96
C PHE A 402 -1.40 -24.57 -7.38
N VAL A 403 -0.98 -25.81 -7.60
CA VAL A 403 -1.12 -26.56 -8.84
C VAL A 403 -1.84 -27.87 -8.53
N SER A 404 -2.80 -28.26 -9.35
CA SER A 404 -3.52 -29.52 -9.27
C SER A 404 -3.53 -30.24 -10.64
N ALA A 405 -4.14 -31.42 -10.71
CA ALA A 405 -4.33 -32.12 -11.98
C ALA A 405 -5.31 -31.38 -12.92
N GLU A 406 -6.23 -30.60 -12.36
CA GLU A 406 -7.27 -29.89 -13.11
C GLU A 406 -6.88 -28.45 -13.47
N GLU A 407 -5.99 -27.83 -12.67
CA GLU A 407 -5.61 -26.42 -12.81
C GLU A 407 -4.11 -26.25 -13.07
N LYS A 408 -3.79 -25.81 -14.29
CA LYS A 408 -2.41 -25.46 -14.66
C LYS A 408 -2.07 -24.06 -14.17
N LEU A 409 -0.86 -23.91 -13.67
CA LEU A 409 -0.31 -22.60 -13.30
C LEU A 409 0.64 -22.11 -14.40
N ASN A 410 0.39 -20.92 -14.91
CA ASN A 410 1.29 -20.24 -15.81
C ASN A 410 1.85 -18.98 -15.12
N LEU A 411 3.18 -18.85 -15.11
CA LEU A 411 3.90 -17.71 -14.55
C LEU A 411 4.74 -17.06 -15.64
N GLN A 412 4.84 -15.75 -15.56
CA GLN A 412 5.75 -14.96 -16.38
C GLN A 412 6.49 -13.98 -15.48
N PHE A 413 7.83 -13.98 -15.54
CA PHE A 413 8.63 -13.10 -14.70
C PHE A 413 9.96 -12.71 -15.38
N VAL A 414 10.55 -11.62 -14.92
CA VAL A 414 11.82 -11.07 -15.41
C VAL A 414 12.88 -11.26 -14.34
N ALA A 415 14.05 -11.80 -14.70
CA ALA A 415 15.14 -12.08 -13.78
C ALA A 415 16.51 -11.93 -14.45
N PRO A 416 16.90 -10.72 -14.90
CA PRO A 416 18.16 -10.52 -15.58
C PRO A 416 19.34 -10.77 -14.61
N LYS A 417 20.32 -11.59 -15.07
CA LYS A 417 21.54 -11.91 -14.30
C LYS A 417 21.28 -12.51 -12.90
N LYS A 418 20.19 -13.24 -12.72
CA LYS A 418 19.83 -13.84 -11.42
C LYS A 418 19.99 -15.37 -11.46
N LYS A 419 20.32 -15.96 -10.32
CA LYS A 419 20.15 -17.40 -10.05
C LYS A 419 18.71 -17.65 -9.62
N GLY A 420 18.19 -18.86 -9.82
CA GLY A 420 16.83 -19.21 -9.44
C GLY A 420 16.70 -20.57 -8.82
N TYR A 421 15.85 -20.67 -7.79
CA TYR A 421 15.48 -21.94 -7.18
C TYR A 421 13.97 -22.13 -7.26
N LEU A 422 13.56 -23.30 -7.75
CA LEU A 422 12.18 -23.77 -7.65
C LEU A 422 11.95 -24.37 -6.26
N PHE A 423 11.02 -23.80 -5.54
CA PHE A 423 10.55 -24.30 -4.25
C PHE A 423 9.22 -25.04 -4.42
N ILE A 424 9.08 -26.12 -3.70
CA ILE A 424 7.89 -26.98 -3.73
C ILE A 424 7.50 -27.33 -2.29
N ASP A 425 6.25 -27.08 -1.95
CA ASP A 425 5.62 -27.55 -0.71
C ASP A 425 4.44 -28.46 -1.07
N ASN A 426 4.55 -29.73 -0.73
CA ASN A 426 3.65 -30.80 -1.12
C ASN A 426 2.97 -31.44 0.10
N PRO A 427 2.04 -30.73 0.74
CA PRO A 427 1.36 -31.24 1.93
C PRO A 427 0.47 -32.47 1.63
N ASP A 428 -0.14 -32.49 0.45
CA ASP A 428 -1.14 -33.47 0.06
C ASP A 428 -0.54 -34.75 -0.53
N GLY A 429 0.80 -34.78 -0.72
CA GLY A 429 1.52 -35.95 -1.23
C GLY A 429 1.27 -36.27 -2.69
N VAL A 430 1.20 -35.24 -3.55
CA VAL A 430 1.22 -35.40 -5.03
C VAL A 430 2.49 -36.14 -5.42
N SER A 431 2.39 -37.13 -6.28
CA SER A 431 3.52 -38.02 -6.63
C SER A 431 4.52 -37.38 -7.59
N HIS A 432 4.02 -36.67 -8.62
CA HIS A 432 4.84 -36.09 -9.68
C HIS A 432 4.33 -34.72 -10.10
N LEU A 433 5.28 -33.82 -10.43
CA LEU A 433 5.03 -32.51 -11.01
C LEU A 433 5.74 -32.41 -12.36
N SER A 434 5.04 -31.99 -13.37
CA SER A 434 5.63 -31.56 -14.63
C SER A 434 5.68 -30.04 -14.69
N PHE A 435 6.75 -29.51 -15.25
CA PHE A 435 6.83 -28.10 -15.58
C PHE A 435 7.58 -27.87 -16.88
N ARG A 436 7.20 -26.81 -17.57
CA ARG A 436 7.90 -26.31 -18.75
C ARG A 436 8.44 -24.93 -18.40
N ILE A 437 9.75 -24.75 -18.58
CA ILE A 437 10.41 -23.45 -18.42
C ILE A 437 11.13 -23.09 -19.73
N ASN A 438 10.80 -21.92 -20.28
CA ASN A 438 11.41 -21.38 -21.51
C ASN A 438 11.43 -22.37 -22.67
N GLY A 439 10.40 -23.22 -22.77
CA GLY A 439 10.26 -24.25 -23.82
C GLY A 439 10.86 -25.62 -23.48
N SER A 440 11.57 -25.77 -22.36
CA SER A 440 12.15 -27.05 -21.93
C SER A 440 11.21 -27.76 -20.95
N ASP A 441 10.87 -29.02 -21.23
CA ASP A 441 10.00 -29.84 -20.37
C ASP A 441 10.81 -30.58 -19.31
N HIS A 442 10.28 -30.64 -18.11
CA HIS A 442 10.86 -31.31 -16.96
C HIS A 442 9.77 -32.05 -16.19
N GLU A 443 10.15 -33.19 -15.63
CA GLU A 443 9.31 -33.99 -14.76
C GLU A 443 10.08 -34.33 -13.49
N ILE A 444 9.44 -34.20 -12.33
CA ILE A 444 10.07 -34.48 -11.05
C ILE A 444 9.14 -35.31 -10.16
N LYS A 445 9.74 -36.33 -9.52
CA LYS A 445 9.10 -37.08 -8.44
C LYS A 445 9.14 -36.23 -7.19
N LEU A 446 8.00 -36.00 -6.57
CA LEU A 446 7.86 -35.08 -5.46
C LEU A 446 8.18 -35.74 -4.11
N LYS A 447 8.82 -34.96 -3.26
CA LYS A 447 8.90 -35.15 -1.80
C LYS A 447 8.04 -34.08 -1.12
N ARG A 448 7.88 -34.18 0.20
CA ARG A 448 7.07 -33.24 0.97
C ARG A 448 7.53 -31.78 0.81
N ARG A 449 8.85 -31.54 0.80
CA ARG A 449 9.46 -30.22 0.54
C ARG A 449 10.67 -30.40 -0.36
N MET A 450 10.81 -29.52 -1.33
CA MET A 450 11.95 -29.54 -2.23
C MET A 450 12.41 -28.13 -2.57
N LYS A 451 13.73 -27.98 -2.75
CA LYS A 451 14.40 -26.83 -3.34
C LYS A 451 15.25 -27.36 -4.50
N ILE A 452 15.03 -26.86 -5.69
CA ILE A 452 15.68 -27.31 -6.91
C ILE A 452 16.38 -26.14 -7.57
N ASP A 453 17.66 -26.25 -7.82
CA ASP A 453 18.41 -25.24 -8.57
C ASP A 453 17.99 -25.30 -10.05
N ILE A 454 17.43 -24.22 -10.53
CA ILE A 454 17.01 -23.98 -11.91
C ILE A 454 17.76 -22.85 -12.58
N SER A 455 18.87 -22.39 -11.99
CA SER A 455 19.64 -21.22 -12.46
C SER A 455 20.03 -21.34 -13.92
N ARG A 456 20.40 -22.56 -14.40
CA ARG A 456 20.73 -22.82 -15.80
C ARG A 456 19.54 -22.72 -16.77
N LEU A 457 18.31 -22.72 -16.26
CA LEU A 457 17.08 -22.63 -17.05
C LEU A 457 16.52 -21.20 -17.06
N ILE A 458 16.96 -20.35 -16.13
CA ILE A 458 16.54 -18.95 -16.00
C ILE A 458 17.18 -18.12 -17.11
N LYS A 459 16.38 -17.21 -17.69
CA LYS A 459 16.76 -16.21 -18.68
C LYS A 459 16.34 -14.83 -18.18
N ASP A 460 16.68 -13.78 -18.90
CA ASP A 460 16.22 -12.43 -18.57
C ASP A 460 14.69 -12.33 -18.50
N SER A 461 13.99 -13.00 -19.40
CA SER A 461 12.53 -13.14 -19.38
C SER A 461 12.13 -14.61 -19.38
N ASN A 462 11.22 -15.00 -18.51
CA ASN A 462 10.88 -16.38 -18.25
C ASN A 462 9.38 -16.63 -18.37
N ILE A 463 9.02 -17.75 -19.00
CA ILE A 463 7.67 -18.29 -19.03
C ILE A 463 7.76 -19.70 -18.45
N VAL A 464 6.97 -19.95 -17.40
CA VAL A 464 6.92 -21.23 -16.72
C VAL A 464 5.48 -21.71 -16.61
N SER A 465 5.26 -22.96 -16.96
CA SER A 465 3.96 -23.63 -16.79
C SER A 465 4.14 -24.85 -15.90
N PHE A 466 3.26 -25.02 -14.93
CA PHE A 466 3.26 -26.17 -14.02
C PHE A 466 1.95 -26.93 -14.15
N TRP A 467 2.01 -28.28 -14.04
CA TRP A 467 0.85 -29.16 -13.98
C TRP A 467 1.16 -30.44 -13.19
N ALA A 468 0.23 -30.92 -12.40
CA ALA A 468 0.35 -32.22 -11.75
C ALA A 468 0.02 -33.35 -12.73
N LEU A 469 0.71 -34.50 -12.60
CA LEU A 469 0.63 -35.58 -13.61
C LEU A 469 -0.42 -36.63 -13.31
N ASP A 470 -0.90 -36.77 -12.10
CA ASP A 470 -1.73 -37.91 -11.71
C ASP A 470 -3.21 -37.55 -11.70
N SER A 471 -3.95 -38.08 -12.70
CA SER A 471 -5.41 -37.92 -12.79
C SER A 471 -6.19 -38.62 -11.68
N SER A 472 -5.57 -39.54 -10.91
CA SER A 472 -6.16 -40.18 -9.75
C SER A 472 -6.16 -39.27 -8.49
N GLU A 473 -5.42 -38.19 -8.52
CA GLU A 473 -5.20 -37.26 -7.40
C GLU A 473 -5.87 -35.87 -7.61
N LYS A 474 -7.08 -35.85 -8.16
CA LYS A 474 -7.77 -34.60 -8.57
C LYS A 474 -7.88 -33.53 -7.48
N ASP A 475 -8.09 -33.94 -6.24
CA ASP A 475 -8.27 -33.02 -5.10
C ASP A 475 -6.96 -32.59 -4.44
N LYS A 476 -5.84 -33.25 -4.79
CA LYS A 476 -4.53 -32.94 -4.20
C LYS A 476 -3.88 -31.73 -4.88
N LYS A 477 -3.25 -30.90 -4.07
CA LYS A 477 -2.57 -29.68 -4.51
C LYS A 477 -1.13 -29.63 -4.03
N VAL A 478 -0.29 -29.05 -4.85
CA VAL A 478 1.11 -28.75 -4.53
C VAL A 478 1.34 -27.25 -4.67
N LYS A 479 1.98 -26.61 -3.70
CA LYS A 479 2.34 -25.21 -3.77
C LYS A 479 3.73 -25.07 -4.38
N VAL A 480 3.85 -24.21 -5.38
CA VAL A 480 5.11 -23.95 -6.10
C VAL A 480 5.39 -22.45 -6.19
N TRP A 481 6.68 -22.07 -6.13
CA TRP A 481 7.16 -20.72 -6.44
C TRP A 481 8.64 -20.78 -6.81
N ILE A 482 9.12 -19.72 -7.46
CA ILE A 482 10.53 -19.57 -7.83
C ILE A 482 11.07 -18.36 -7.06
N GLU A 483 12.16 -18.54 -6.31
CA GLU A 483 12.91 -17.42 -5.72
C GLU A 483 14.13 -17.14 -6.58
N ILE A 484 14.47 -15.86 -6.72
CA ILE A 484 15.60 -15.38 -7.48
C ILE A 484 16.63 -14.74 -6.54
N PHE A 485 17.90 -14.85 -6.90
CA PHE A 485 19.03 -14.35 -6.14
C PHE A 485 20.04 -13.71 -7.08
N GLU A 486 20.83 -12.74 -6.60
CA GLU A 486 21.96 -12.23 -7.35
C GLU A 486 22.90 -13.39 -7.76
N ALA A 487 23.37 -13.38 -9.00
CA ALA A 487 24.48 -14.23 -9.37
C ALA A 487 25.73 -13.62 -8.71
N GLU A 488 26.36 -14.35 -7.79
CA GLU A 488 27.70 -13.97 -7.34
C GLU A 488 28.62 -13.87 -8.55
N ASP A 489 29.36 -12.79 -8.67
CA ASP A 489 30.41 -12.65 -9.69
C ASP A 489 31.45 -13.74 -9.40
N GLU A 490 31.61 -14.72 -10.34
CA GLU A 490 32.63 -15.77 -10.28
C GLU A 490 34.02 -15.22 -10.54
#